data_0cb38360a629ad95bef423d6672eb6a0
#
_entry.id   0cb38360a629ad95bef423d6672eb6a0
#
_cell.length_a   1.000
_cell.length_b   1.000
_cell.length_c   1.000
_cell.angle_alpha   90.00
_cell.angle_beta   90.00
_cell.angle_gamma   90.00
#
_symmetry.space_group_name_H-M   'P 1'
#
loop_
_entity.id
_entity.type
_entity.pdbx_description
1 polymer ?
#
loop_
_entity_poly.entity_id
_entity_poly.type
_entity_poly.pdbx_seq_one_letter_code
_entity_poly.pdbx_strand_id
1 'polypeptide(L)'
;IDTAEQEHYAGRIEGLNWVLDRCQELEDMDTNLTPSSLQRVLTEVKSDLDHELSVQRREKGRRADGREEALNFVADYLSSLITATEIESAKTPAA
;
A
#
# COMPACT_ATOMS: atom_id res chain seq x y z
N ILE A 1 6.53 27.76 -11.64
CA ILE A 1 6.20 26.56 -10.86
C ILE A 1 7.02 26.57 -9.59
N ASP A 2 6.37 26.38 -8.47
CA ASP A 2 7.01 26.33 -7.16
C ASP A 2 7.83 25.05 -7.02
N THR A 3 9.11 25.20 -6.67
CA THR A 3 10.03 24.07 -6.48
C THR A 3 9.55 23.12 -5.39
N ALA A 4 8.96 23.65 -4.31
CA ALA A 4 8.41 22.85 -3.22
C ALA A 4 7.27 21.95 -3.71
N GLU A 5 6.42 22.47 -4.59
CA GLU A 5 5.32 21.72 -5.18
C GLU A 5 5.82 20.60 -6.09
N GLN A 6 6.85 20.88 -6.89
CA GLN A 6 7.50 19.87 -7.74
C GLN A 6 8.10 18.74 -6.90
N GLU A 7 8.76 19.07 -5.80
CA GLU A 7 9.33 18.08 -4.89
C GLU A 7 8.24 17.23 -4.26
N HIS A 8 7.11 17.84 -3.89
CA HIS A 8 5.98 17.11 -3.33
C HIS A 8 5.42 16.09 -4.34
N TYR A 9 5.20 16.52 -5.58
CA TYR A 9 4.72 15.62 -6.62
C TYR A 9 5.71 14.50 -6.93
N ALA A 10 6.99 14.81 -6.96
CA ALA A 10 8.03 13.79 -7.16
C ALA A 10 7.99 12.75 -6.04
N GLY A 11 7.80 13.18 -4.80
CA GLY A 11 7.64 12.28 -3.67
C GLY A 11 6.41 11.39 -3.80
N ARG A 12 5.28 11.94 -4.23
CA ARG A 12 4.06 11.13 -4.45
C ARG A 12 4.29 10.06 -5.51
N ILE A 13 4.96 10.42 -6.60
CA ILE A 13 5.28 9.46 -7.66
C ILE A 13 6.20 8.35 -7.13
N GLU A 14 7.22 8.70 -6.35
CA GLU A 14 8.11 7.72 -5.73
C GLU A 14 7.35 6.75 -4.81
N GLY A 15 6.44 7.27 -4.00
CA GLY A 15 5.61 6.46 -3.12
C GLY A 15 4.72 5.50 -3.89
N LEU A 16 4.07 5.98 -4.93
CA LEU A 16 3.21 5.16 -5.78
C LEU A 16 4.02 4.09 -6.52
N ASN A 17 5.20 4.43 -7.01
CA ASN A 17 6.08 3.47 -7.67
C ASN A 17 6.53 2.36 -6.71
N TRP A 18 6.83 2.70 -5.47
CA TRP A 18 7.15 1.72 -4.43
C TRP A 18 6.02 0.69 -4.28
N VAL A 19 4.77 1.19 -4.22
CA VAL A 19 3.59 0.32 -4.10
C VAL A 19 3.42 -0.56 -5.33
N LEU A 20 3.58 0.01 -6.53
CA LEU A 20 3.45 -0.74 -7.78
C LEU A 20 4.49 -1.86 -7.87
N ASP A 21 5.73 -1.58 -7.51
CA ASP A 21 6.81 -2.58 -7.50
C ASP A 21 6.48 -3.70 -6.52
N ARG A 22 5.96 -3.36 -5.36
CA ARG A 22 5.56 -4.35 -4.35
C ARG A 22 4.42 -5.23 -4.84
N CYS A 23 3.42 -4.64 -5.49
CA CYS A 23 2.30 -5.38 -6.06
C CYS A 23 2.78 -6.33 -7.15
N GLN A 24 3.71 -5.91 -7.97
CA GLN A 24 4.26 -6.73 -9.04
C GLN A 24 5.03 -7.93 -8.49
N GLU A 25 5.81 -7.73 -7.43
CA GLU A 25 6.51 -8.83 -6.74
C GLU A 25 5.51 -9.89 -6.25
N LEU A 26 4.41 -9.46 -5.68
CA LEU A 26 3.38 -10.38 -5.17
C LEU A 26 2.65 -11.09 -6.29
N GLU A 27 2.38 -10.41 -7.39
CA GLU A 27 1.74 -10.99 -8.57
C GLU A 27 2.60 -12.12 -9.16
N ASP A 28 3.93 -11.94 -9.16
CA ASP A 28 4.86 -12.95 -9.63
C ASP A 28 4.96 -14.17 -8.70
N MET A 29 4.64 -13.99 -7.43
CA MET A 29 4.79 -15.05 -6.41
C MET A 29 3.57 -15.95 -6.27
N ASP A 30 2.38 -15.52 -6.66
CA ASP A 30 1.15 -16.27 -6.38
C ASP A 30 0.21 -16.30 -7.58
N THR A 31 -0.01 -17.50 -8.12
CA THR A 31 -0.85 -17.72 -9.28
C THR A 31 -2.28 -18.15 -8.93
N ASN A 32 -2.56 -18.49 -7.67
CA ASN A 32 -3.87 -18.96 -7.22
C ASN A 32 -4.35 -18.18 -6.00
N LEU A 33 -5.04 -17.05 -6.25
CA LEU A 33 -5.59 -16.24 -5.17
C LEU A 33 -6.97 -16.77 -4.75
N THR A 34 -7.02 -17.39 -3.57
CA THR A 34 -8.26 -17.65 -2.86
C THR A 34 -8.59 -16.43 -1.99
N PRO A 35 -9.83 -16.25 -1.51
CA PRO A 35 -10.14 -15.16 -0.59
C PRO A 35 -9.23 -15.11 0.64
N SER A 36 -8.88 -16.27 1.20
CA SER A 36 -7.98 -16.33 2.36
C SER A 36 -6.55 -15.94 2.02
N SER A 37 -6.02 -16.38 0.88
CA SER A 37 -4.67 -16.02 0.45
C SER A 37 -4.61 -14.55 0.04
N LEU A 38 -5.66 -14.02 -0.56
CA LEU A 38 -5.75 -12.60 -0.89
C LEU A 38 -5.71 -11.74 0.37
N GLN A 39 -6.47 -12.11 1.40
CA GLN A 39 -6.46 -11.41 2.67
C GLN A 39 -5.07 -11.40 3.29
N ARG A 40 -4.37 -12.53 3.24
CA ARG A 40 -2.99 -12.64 3.74
C ARG A 40 -2.04 -11.71 2.99
N VAL A 41 -2.12 -11.72 1.66
CA VAL A 41 -1.28 -10.87 0.80
C VAL A 41 -1.54 -9.39 1.12
N LEU A 42 -2.80 -8.98 1.19
CA LEU A 42 -3.15 -7.60 1.52
C LEU A 42 -2.63 -7.19 2.89
N THR A 43 -2.72 -8.09 3.86
CA THR A 43 -2.22 -7.83 5.23
C THR A 43 -0.71 -7.67 5.23
N GLU A 44 0.02 -8.50 4.48
CA GLU A 44 1.48 -8.38 4.35
C GLU A 44 1.88 -7.07 3.68
N VAL A 45 1.22 -6.70 2.60
CA VAL A 45 1.48 -5.44 1.89
C VAL A 45 1.23 -4.26 2.83
N LYS A 46 0.13 -4.30 3.58
CA LYS A 46 -0.20 -3.24 4.53
C LYS A 46 0.84 -3.15 5.63
N SER A 47 1.32 -4.28 6.14
CA SER A 47 2.37 -4.32 7.16
C SER A 47 3.67 -3.70 6.65
N ASP A 48 4.09 -4.06 5.44
CA ASP A 48 5.28 -3.48 4.80
C ASP A 48 5.11 -1.98 4.56
N LEU A 49 3.91 -1.58 4.15
CA LEU A 49 3.57 -0.19 3.90
C LEU A 49 3.60 0.63 5.19
N ASP A 50 3.05 0.10 6.29
CA ASP A 50 3.09 0.75 7.59
C ASP A 50 4.52 0.92 8.09
N HIS A 51 5.38 -0.07 7.84
CA HIS A 51 6.81 0.02 8.16
C HIS A 51 7.48 1.11 7.34
N GLU A 52 7.22 1.16 6.03
CA GLU A 52 7.77 2.19 5.15
C GLU A 52 7.30 3.58 5.56
N LEU A 53 6.04 3.73 5.98
CA LEU A 53 5.52 4.98 6.51
C LEU A 53 6.29 5.42 7.75
N SER A 54 6.63 4.48 8.64
CA SER A 54 7.45 4.80 9.83
C SER A 54 8.81 5.36 9.43
N VAL A 55 9.42 4.79 8.39
CA VAL A 55 10.71 5.28 7.86
C VAL A 55 10.54 6.67 7.26
N GLN A 56 9.50 6.89 6.45
CA GLN A 56 9.25 8.17 5.80
C GLN A 56 8.97 9.29 6.81
N ARG A 57 8.31 8.99 7.91
CA ARG A 57 8.01 9.98 8.96
C ARG A 57 9.27 10.52 9.63
N ARG A 58 10.38 9.80 9.57
CA ARG A 58 11.66 10.23 10.11
C ARG A 58 12.39 11.17 9.17
N GLU A 59 12.05 11.14 7.90
CA GLU A 59 12.62 12.03 6.89
C GLU A 59 11.82 13.32 6.85
N LYS A 60 12.52 14.41 6.55
CA LYS A 60 11.92 15.74 6.46
C LYS A 60 12.11 16.29 5.07
N GLY A 61 11.14 17.10 4.61
CA GLY A 61 11.19 17.78 3.34
C GLY A 61 9.93 17.50 2.52
N ARG A 62 9.77 18.27 1.45
CA ARG A 62 8.58 18.22 0.60
C ARG A 62 8.45 16.89 -0.15
N ARG A 63 9.57 16.32 -0.55
CA ARG A 63 9.58 15.03 -1.24
C ARG A 63 9.14 13.91 -0.29
N ALA A 64 9.65 13.91 0.94
CA ALA A 64 9.25 12.95 1.97
C ALA A 64 7.76 13.11 2.31
N ASP A 65 7.27 14.33 2.39
CA ASP A 65 5.85 14.60 2.63
C ASP A 65 4.98 14.01 1.51
N GLY A 66 5.42 14.15 0.26
CA GLY A 66 4.71 13.58 -0.88
C GLY A 66 4.68 12.05 -0.84
N ARG A 67 5.80 11.42 -0.51
CA ARG A 67 5.86 9.95 -0.34
C ARG A 67 4.92 9.49 0.76
N GLU A 68 4.96 10.16 1.90
CA GLU A 68 4.09 9.83 3.04
C GLU A 68 2.61 9.96 2.66
N GLU A 69 2.24 11.03 1.97
CA GLU A 69 0.86 11.24 1.52
C GLU A 69 0.38 10.10 0.61
N ALA A 70 1.21 9.72 -0.37
CA ALA A 70 0.87 8.63 -1.29
C ALA A 70 0.74 7.30 -0.56
N LEU A 71 1.67 7.00 0.35
CA LEU A 71 1.64 5.75 1.11
C LEU A 71 0.45 5.70 2.07
N ASN A 72 0.09 6.81 2.70
CA ASN A 72 -1.11 6.89 3.55
C ASN A 72 -2.39 6.63 2.75
N PHE A 73 -2.49 7.20 1.56
CA PHE A 73 -3.63 6.98 0.69
C PHE A 73 -3.80 5.50 0.37
N VAL A 74 -2.70 4.83 0.01
CA VAL A 74 -2.74 3.40 -0.31
C VAL A 74 -3.02 2.56 0.93
N ALA A 75 -2.46 2.92 2.09
CA ALA A 75 -2.71 2.21 3.35
C ALA A 75 -4.20 2.24 3.70
N ASP A 76 -4.86 3.38 3.55
CA ASP A 76 -6.30 3.51 3.79
C ASP A 76 -7.11 2.65 2.80
N TYR A 77 -6.71 2.65 1.55
CA TYR A 77 -7.35 1.83 0.52
C TYR A 77 -7.20 0.34 0.83
N LEU A 78 -5.99 -0.10 1.21
CA LEU A 78 -5.73 -1.49 1.58
C LEU A 78 -6.54 -1.92 2.80
N SER A 79 -6.68 -1.04 3.80
CA SER A 79 -7.52 -1.32 4.96
C SER A 79 -8.97 -1.60 4.55
N SER A 80 -9.51 -0.83 3.60
CA SER A 80 -10.85 -1.03 3.07
C SER A 80 -10.96 -2.37 2.32
N LEU A 81 -9.94 -2.73 1.53
CA LEU A 81 -9.91 -4.01 0.82
C LEU A 81 -9.83 -5.20 1.77
N ILE A 82 -9.02 -5.09 2.83
CA ILE A 82 -8.90 -6.15 3.85
C ILE A 82 -10.25 -6.36 4.52
N THR A 83 -10.94 -5.29 4.89
CA THR A 83 -12.27 -5.37 5.49
C THR A 83 -13.25 -6.04 4.53
N ALA A 84 -13.22 -5.69 3.25
CA ALA A 84 -14.08 -6.29 2.23
C ALA A 84 -13.82 -7.79 2.08
N THR A 85 -12.55 -8.22 2.10
CA THR A 85 -12.20 -9.65 2.01
C THR A 85 -12.62 -10.41 3.27
N GLU A 86 -12.57 -9.80 4.45
CA GLU A 86 -13.07 -10.38 5.68
C GLU A 86 -14.57 -10.62 5.61
N ILE A 87 -15.33 -9.65 5.09
CA ILE A 87 -16.78 -9.77 4.91
C ILE A 87 -17.10 -10.91 3.94
N GLU A 88 -16.42 -10.97 2.80
CA GLU A 88 -16.62 -12.02 1.81
C GLU A 88 -16.28 -13.40 2.37
N SER A 89 -15.19 -13.50 3.12
CA SER A 89 -14.78 -14.75 3.77
C SER A 89 -15.82 -15.21 4.79
N ALA A 90 -16.46 -14.30 5.51
CA ALA A 90 -17.50 -14.61 6.48
C ALA A 90 -18.81 -15.05 5.80
N LYS A 91 -19.10 -14.52 4.59
CA LYS A 91 -20.30 -14.87 3.83
C LYS A 91 -20.20 -16.22 3.14
N THR A 92 -18.97 -16.69 2.87
CA THR A 92 -18.75 -17.96 2.19
C THR A 92 -18.48 -19.03 3.25
N PRO A 93 -19.48 -19.85 3.61
CA PRO A 93 -19.24 -20.91 4.57
C PRO A 93 -18.19 -21.85 4.02
N ALA A 94 -17.23 -22.25 4.85
CA ALA A 94 -16.25 -23.24 4.49
C ALA A 94 -16.97 -24.53 4.15
N ALA A 95 -16.89 -24.90 2.90
CA ALA A 95 -17.49 -26.15 2.43
C ALA A 95 -16.76 -27.34 3.03
#